data_f289f5fe5a5abb02f4cdec2ce14c0673
#
_entry.id   f289f5fe5a5abb02f4cdec2ce14c0673
#
_cell.length_a   1.000
_cell.length_b   1.000
_cell.length_c   1.000
_cell.angle_alpha   90.00
_cell.angle_beta   90.00
_cell.angle_gamma   90.00
#
_symmetry.space_group_name_H-M   'P 1'
#
loop_
_entity.id
_entity.type
_entity.pdbx_description
1 polymer ?
#
loop_
_entity_poly.entity_id
_entity_poly.type
_entity_poly.pdbx_seq_one_letter_code
_entity_poly.pdbx_strand_id
1 'polypeptide(L)'
;MNKLETGEKKKALIILVGPPASGKSTWGKKFADDNDVVYVSTDVIRAQIGSGEADQSVSAAAFGIARQRISQALGAGKSAMIDATSVNRKSRKDWINLGRGHGAYIVAVAFEVPKAELLRRDAQRERHVGEEVIDRFIGKYARPTTDEVDKVVLK
;
A
#
# COMPACT_ATOMS: atom_id res chain seq x y z
N MET A 1 -13.92 16.12 -1.36
CA MET A 1 -14.07 15.55 -0.04
C MET A 1 -13.48 14.16 0.06
N ASN A 2 -12.82 13.85 1.14
CA ASN A 2 -12.20 12.55 1.33
C ASN A 2 -13.24 11.48 1.64
N LYS A 3 -13.30 10.44 0.82
CA LYS A 3 -14.27 9.35 0.97
C LYS A 3 -14.07 8.50 2.23
N LEU A 4 -12.89 8.53 2.81
CA LEU A 4 -12.57 7.72 3.98
C LEU A 4 -12.93 8.41 5.29
N GLU A 5 -13.38 9.62 5.22
CA GLU A 5 -13.85 10.41 6.35
C GLU A 5 -13.02 10.31 7.61
N THR A 6 -12.18 11.27 7.85
CA THR A 6 -11.35 11.30 9.05
C THR A 6 -12.05 12.00 10.21
N GLY A 7 -13.28 12.47 10.02
CA GLY A 7 -14.04 13.23 11.03
C GLY A 7 -13.58 14.67 11.19
N GLU A 8 -12.42 15.00 10.65
CA GLU A 8 -11.84 16.34 10.67
C GLU A 8 -11.06 16.53 9.39
N LYS A 9 -10.73 17.77 9.04
CA LYS A 9 -9.84 18.05 7.93
C LYS A 9 -8.41 17.70 8.30
N LYS A 10 -8.16 16.42 8.45
CA LYS A 10 -6.90 15.89 8.92
C LYS A 10 -6.27 15.08 7.80
N LYS A 11 -4.95 15.26 7.61
CA LYS A 11 -4.24 14.44 6.66
C LYS A 11 -4.25 12.99 7.09
N ALA A 12 -4.30 12.09 6.13
CA ALA A 12 -4.31 10.66 6.35
C ALA A 12 -3.16 9.99 5.64
N LEU A 13 -2.64 8.92 6.24
CA LEU A 13 -1.82 7.96 5.54
C LEU A 13 -2.65 6.72 5.29
N ILE A 14 -2.83 6.40 4.02
CA ILE A 14 -3.57 5.22 3.58
C ILE A 14 -2.58 4.11 3.27
N ILE A 15 -2.71 2.98 3.94
CA ILE A 15 -1.84 1.83 3.72
C ILE A 15 -2.63 0.77 2.98
N LEU A 16 -2.26 0.49 1.73
CA LEU A 16 -2.88 -0.57 0.96
C LEU A 16 -2.29 -1.91 1.39
N VAL A 17 -3.15 -2.89 1.60
CA VAL A 17 -2.77 -4.21 2.10
C VAL A 17 -3.32 -5.27 1.17
N GLY A 18 -2.45 -6.08 0.60
CA GLY A 18 -2.90 -7.18 -0.25
C GLY A 18 -1.77 -7.77 -1.07
N PRO A 19 -1.97 -9.00 -1.52
CA PRO A 19 -0.98 -9.68 -2.37
C PRO A 19 -0.99 -9.11 -3.78
N PRO A 20 -0.01 -9.52 -4.60
CA PRO A 20 -0.05 -9.22 -6.04
C PRO A 20 -1.37 -9.70 -6.66
N ALA A 21 -1.84 -9.01 -7.66
CA ALA A 21 -3.08 -9.31 -8.41
C ALA A 21 -4.37 -9.08 -7.61
N SER A 22 -4.30 -8.47 -6.42
CA SER A 22 -5.51 -8.20 -5.61
C SER A 22 -6.33 -7.00 -6.10
N GLY A 23 -5.79 -6.21 -7.03
CA GLY A 23 -6.46 -5.00 -7.52
C GLY A 23 -6.14 -3.75 -6.73
N LYS A 24 -5.26 -3.85 -5.73
CA LYS A 24 -4.97 -2.72 -4.86
C LYS A 24 -4.37 -1.51 -5.60
N SER A 25 -3.49 -1.76 -6.57
CA SER A 25 -2.84 -0.66 -7.30
C SER A 25 -3.83 0.08 -8.19
N THR A 26 -4.70 -0.64 -8.89
CA THR A 26 -5.72 -0.05 -9.74
C THR A 26 -6.68 0.82 -8.92
N TRP A 27 -7.17 0.26 -7.81
CA TRP A 27 -8.05 1.00 -6.91
C TRP A 27 -7.32 2.21 -6.30
N GLY A 28 -6.08 1.99 -5.85
CA GLY A 28 -5.31 3.01 -5.16
C GLY A 28 -5.00 4.22 -6.03
N LYS A 29 -4.56 3.99 -7.26
CA LYS A 29 -4.28 5.08 -8.20
C LYS A 29 -5.52 5.92 -8.48
N LYS A 30 -6.66 5.25 -8.72
CA LYS A 30 -7.91 5.96 -8.97
C LYS A 30 -8.38 6.74 -7.76
N PHE A 31 -8.35 6.13 -6.58
CA PHE A 31 -8.75 6.81 -5.35
C PHE A 31 -7.86 8.03 -5.08
N ALA A 32 -6.55 7.87 -5.23
CA ALA A 32 -5.61 8.94 -4.99
C ALA A 32 -5.84 10.13 -5.93
N ASP A 33 -6.08 9.82 -7.21
CA ASP A 33 -6.33 10.83 -8.22
C ASP A 33 -7.64 11.58 -7.95
N ASP A 34 -8.70 10.84 -7.58
CA ASP A 34 -10.02 11.44 -7.31
C ASP A 34 -10.07 12.25 -6.02
N ASN A 35 -9.17 11.99 -5.08
CA ASN A 35 -9.22 12.58 -3.72
C ASN A 35 -7.99 13.41 -3.36
N ASP A 36 -7.16 13.75 -4.32
CA ASP A 36 -5.96 14.57 -4.12
C ASP A 36 -5.02 13.98 -3.04
N VAL A 37 -4.73 12.70 -3.18
CA VAL A 37 -3.82 11.96 -2.30
C VAL A 37 -2.54 11.67 -3.06
N VAL A 38 -1.39 11.84 -2.42
CA VAL A 38 -0.09 11.53 -3.05
C VAL A 38 0.10 10.02 -3.05
N TYR A 39 0.09 9.42 -4.24
CA TYR A 39 0.25 7.97 -4.42
C TYR A 39 1.72 7.61 -4.50
N VAL A 40 2.17 6.69 -3.65
CA VAL A 40 3.57 6.23 -3.60
C VAL A 40 3.56 4.70 -3.69
N SER A 41 4.26 4.17 -4.68
CA SER A 41 4.36 2.72 -4.92
C SER A 41 5.81 2.29 -4.90
N THR A 42 6.15 1.31 -4.07
CA THR A 42 7.50 0.76 -4.04
C THR A 42 7.84 0.05 -5.34
N ASP A 43 6.88 -0.60 -5.99
CA ASP A 43 7.11 -1.25 -7.28
C ASP A 43 7.47 -0.24 -8.37
N VAL A 44 6.72 0.86 -8.43
CA VAL A 44 6.99 1.93 -9.41
C VAL A 44 8.38 2.53 -9.16
N ILE A 45 8.73 2.75 -7.90
CA ILE A 45 10.06 3.31 -7.57
C ILE A 45 11.16 2.33 -7.97
N ARG A 46 10.99 1.03 -7.70
CA ARG A 46 11.97 0.03 -8.12
C ARG A 46 12.18 0.05 -9.64
N ALA A 47 11.11 0.21 -10.39
CA ALA A 47 11.19 0.31 -11.85
C ALA A 47 11.96 1.55 -12.28
N GLN A 48 11.87 2.64 -11.54
CA GLN A 48 12.54 3.90 -11.87
C GLN A 48 14.05 3.88 -11.58
N ILE A 49 14.46 3.17 -10.52
CA ILE A 49 15.86 3.17 -10.07
C ILE A 49 16.61 1.88 -10.35
N GLY A 50 15.92 0.83 -10.80
CA GLY A 50 16.50 -0.49 -11.08
C GLY A 50 16.20 -0.93 -12.48
N SER A 51 16.28 -2.26 -12.72
CA SER A 51 16.04 -2.87 -14.02
C SER A 51 14.58 -3.28 -14.23
N GLY A 52 13.67 -2.88 -13.37
CA GLY A 52 12.25 -3.16 -13.47
C GLY A 52 11.63 -3.36 -12.12
N GLU A 53 10.30 -3.52 -12.08
CA GLU A 53 9.55 -3.67 -10.84
C GLU A 53 9.96 -4.92 -10.04
N ALA A 54 10.45 -5.95 -10.73
CA ALA A 54 10.87 -7.19 -10.08
C ALA A 54 12.29 -7.14 -9.55
N ASP A 55 13.02 -6.05 -9.76
CA ASP A 55 14.42 -5.93 -9.31
C ASP A 55 14.47 -5.74 -7.80
N GLN A 56 14.81 -6.83 -7.09
CA GLN A 56 14.91 -6.81 -5.63
C GLN A 56 16.23 -6.24 -5.13
N SER A 57 17.22 -6.05 -6.01
CA SER A 57 18.53 -5.53 -5.61
C SER A 57 18.46 -4.07 -5.12
N VAL A 58 17.42 -3.34 -5.49
CA VAL A 58 17.23 -1.94 -5.10
C VAL A 58 16.08 -1.73 -4.12
N SER A 59 15.58 -2.82 -3.51
CA SER A 59 14.41 -2.73 -2.62
C SER A 59 14.62 -1.80 -1.44
N ALA A 60 15.78 -1.87 -0.78
CA ALA A 60 16.06 -0.99 0.36
C ALA A 60 16.08 0.48 -0.05
N ALA A 61 16.66 0.78 -1.21
CA ALA A 61 16.68 2.15 -1.75
C ALA A 61 15.27 2.61 -2.11
N ALA A 62 14.45 1.72 -2.69
CA ALA A 62 13.06 2.05 -3.04
C ALA A 62 12.23 2.36 -1.79
N PHE A 63 12.39 1.59 -0.72
CA PHE A 63 11.71 1.87 0.54
C PHE A 63 12.14 3.21 1.13
N GLY A 64 13.44 3.54 1.07
CA GLY A 64 13.93 4.82 1.53
C GLY A 64 13.33 6.00 0.78
N ILE A 65 13.24 5.89 -0.54
CA ILE A 65 12.63 6.92 -1.39
C ILE A 65 11.13 7.03 -1.09
N ALA A 66 10.44 5.91 -0.93
CA ALA A 66 9.01 5.91 -0.60
C ALA A 66 8.76 6.62 0.73
N ARG A 67 9.56 6.32 1.76
CA ARG A 67 9.44 6.99 3.07
C ARG A 67 9.63 8.50 2.93
N GLN A 68 10.61 8.91 2.15
CA GLN A 68 10.88 10.34 1.93
C GLN A 68 9.71 11.03 1.26
N ARG A 69 9.14 10.42 0.21
CA ARG A 69 8.01 11.00 -0.51
C ARG A 69 6.77 11.12 0.36
N ILE A 70 6.49 10.10 1.18
CA ILE A 70 5.38 10.13 2.12
C ILE A 70 5.61 11.21 3.18
N SER A 71 6.81 11.27 3.74
CA SER A 71 7.16 12.28 4.74
C SER A 71 7.00 13.69 4.19
N GLN A 72 7.43 13.93 2.96
CA GLN A 72 7.26 15.23 2.30
C GLN A 72 5.79 15.59 2.13
N ALA A 73 4.96 14.65 1.67
CA ALA A 73 3.54 14.89 1.48
C ALA A 73 2.85 15.22 2.80
N LEU A 74 3.05 14.37 3.81
CA LEU A 74 2.43 14.57 5.12
C LEU A 74 2.94 15.86 5.79
N GLY A 75 4.23 16.16 5.65
CA GLY A 75 4.82 17.38 6.17
C GLY A 75 4.27 18.64 5.52
N ALA A 76 3.81 18.53 4.28
CA ALA A 76 3.15 19.63 3.56
C ALA A 76 1.63 19.71 3.84
N GLY A 77 1.12 18.87 4.75
CA GLY A 77 -0.31 18.85 5.09
C GLY A 77 -1.17 18.06 4.13
N LYS A 78 -0.57 17.27 3.23
CA LYS A 78 -1.29 16.47 2.26
C LYS A 78 -1.45 15.03 2.76
N SER A 79 -2.51 14.37 2.31
CA SER A 79 -2.67 12.94 2.54
C SER A 79 -1.79 12.16 1.57
N ALA A 80 -1.34 10.99 2.00
CA ALA A 80 -0.48 10.12 1.20
C ALA A 80 -0.99 8.68 1.25
N MET A 81 -0.62 7.90 0.25
CA MET A 81 -0.97 6.48 0.15
C MET A 81 0.29 5.69 -0.16
N ILE A 82 0.50 4.62 0.59
CA ILE A 82 1.59 3.67 0.29
C ILE A 82 1.02 2.40 -0.34
N ASP A 83 1.48 2.10 -1.54
CA ASP A 83 1.15 0.88 -2.26
C ASP A 83 2.37 -0.05 -2.22
N ALA A 84 2.35 -0.93 -1.27
CA ALA A 84 3.26 -2.05 -1.10
C ALA A 84 2.41 -3.22 -0.63
N THR A 85 2.96 -4.42 -0.53
CA THR A 85 2.12 -5.56 -0.13
C THR A 85 1.61 -5.45 1.31
N SER A 86 2.46 -5.06 2.24
CA SER A 86 2.12 -4.72 3.63
C SER A 86 1.19 -5.74 4.31
N VAL A 87 1.39 -7.02 4.02
CA VAL A 87 0.42 -8.08 4.36
C VAL A 87 0.38 -8.45 5.84
N ASN A 88 1.43 -8.15 6.60
CA ASN A 88 1.44 -8.48 8.03
C ASN A 88 1.77 -7.24 8.88
N ARG A 89 1.62 -7.41 10.20
CA ARG A 89 1.82 -6.29 11.13
C ARG A 89 3.23 -5.74 11.08
N LYS A 90 4.23 -6.61 10.93
CA LYS A 90 5.63 -6.18 10.88
C LYS A 90 5.89 -5.29 9.67
N SER A 91 5.37 -5.65 8.50
CA SER A 91 5.58 -4.88 7.27
C SER A 91 4.85 -3.54 7.30
N ARG A 92 3.78 -3.42 8.11
CA ARG A 92 3.02 -2.17 8.23
C ARG A 92 3.60 -1.22 9.27
N LYS A 93 4.34 -1.74 10.24
CA LYS A 93 4.76 -0.99 11.44
C LYS A 93 5.50 0.30 11.10
N ASP A 94 6.45 0.23 10.18
CA ASP A 94 7.25 1.42 9.83
C ASP A 94 6.41 2.51 9.18
N TRP A 95 5.46 2.13 8.32
CA TRP A 95 4.56 3.09 7.69
C TRP A 95 3.65 3.74 8.73
N ILE A 96 3.11 2.94 9.65
CA ILE A 96 2.25 3.45 10.72
C ILE A 96 3.02 4.45 11.59
N ASN A 97 4.24 4.09 11.99
CA ASN A 97 5.07 4.97 12.82
C ASN A 97 5.41 6.26 12.09
N LEU A 98 5.71 6.19 10.80
CA LEU A 98 5.98 7.37 10.00
C LEU A 98 4.76 8.29 9.94
N GLY A 99 3.59 7.74 9.69
CA GLY A 99 2.36 8.52 9.64
C GLY A 99 2.03 9.15 10.99
N ARG A 100 2.16 8.40 12.07
CA ARG A 100 1.89 8.93 13.40
C ARG A 100 2.86 10.02 13.80
N GLY A 101 4.13 9.92 13.37
CA GLY A 101 5.13 10.96 13.61
C GLY A 101 4.75 12.29 12.98
N HIS A 102 3.96 12.26 11.92
CA HIS A 102 3.42 13.47 11.26
C HIS A 102 2.02 13.84 11.74
N GLY A 103 1.48 13.13 12.73
CA GLY A 103 0.12 13.39 13.22
C GLY A 103 -0.97 12.95 12.25
N ALA A 104 -0.68 12.04 11.33
CA ALA A 104 -1.64 11.58 10.33
C ALA A 104 -2.63 10.59 10.92
N TYR A 105 -3.85 10.61 10.39
CA TYR A 105 -4.86 9.58 10.63
C TYR A 105 -4.49 8.36 9.77
N ILE A 106 -4.42 7.18 10.36
CA ILE A 106 -3.95 5.99 9.67
C ILE A 106 -5.13 5.13 9.23
N VAL A 107 -5.20 4.87 7.93
CA VAL A 107 -6.24 4.02 7.35
C VAL A 107 -5.58 2.84 6.64
N ALA A 108 -5.99 1.63 6.94
CA ALA A 108 -5.57 0.45 6.20
C ALA A 108 -6.71 -0.02 5.31
N VAL A 109 -6.43 -0.21 4.03
CA VAL A 109 -7.39 -0.75 3.07
C VAL A 109 -6.88 -2.12 2.65
N ALA A 110 -7.59 -3.17 3.08
CA ALA A 110 -7.16 -4.55 2.85
C ALA A 110 -8.01 -5.19 1.75
N PHE A 111 -7.33 -5.81 0.79
CA PHE A 111 -7.95 -6.46 -0.35
C PHE A 111 -7.94 -7.97 -0.12
N GLU A 112 -9.07 -8.48 0.37
CA GLU A 112 -9.23 -9.90 0.73
C GLU A 112 -9.86 -10.65 -0.44
N VAL A 113 -9.05 -10.93 -1.44
CA VAL A 113 -9.47 -11.60 -2.66
C VAL A 113 -9.20 -13.10 -2.53
N PRO A 114 -10.19 -13.97 -2.85
CA PRO A 114 -9.97 -15.42 -2.78
C PRO A 114 -8.83 -15.86 -3.70
N LYS A 115 -8.10 -16.89 -3.28
CA LYS A 115 -6.94 -17.40 -4.02
C LYS A 115 -7.28 -17.71 -5.49
N ALA A 116 -8.42 -18.35 -5.75
CA ALA A 116 -8.82 -18.69 -7.11
C ALA A 116 -8.89 -17.45 -8.00
N GLU A 117 -9.42 -16.36 -7.47
CA GLU A 117 -9.52 -15.11 -8.22
C GLU A 117 -8.14 -14.47 -8.40
N LEU A 118 -7.29 -14.53 -7.39
CA LEU A 118 -5.91 -14.04 -7.50
C LEU A 118 -5.16 -14.77 -8.61
N LEU A 119 -5.29 -16.08 -8.68
CA LEU A 119 -4.65 -16.88 -9.71
C LEU A 119 -5.19 -16.53 -11.10
N ARG A 120 -6.51 -16.34 -11.22
CA ARG A 120 -7.13 -15.97 -12.48
C ARG A 120 -6.61 -14.61 -12.95
N ARG A 121 -6.54 -13.64 -12.07
CA ARG A 121 -6.04 -12.30 -12.39
C ARG A 121 -4.56 -12.30 -12.73
N ASP A 122 -3.77 -13.06 -11.97
CA ASP A 122 -2.33 -13.17 -12.21
C ASP A 122 -2.03 -13.75 -13.59
N ALA A 123 -2.82 -14.76 -14.03
CA ALA A 123 -2.66 -15.38 -15.33
C ALA A 123 -2.91 -14.39 -16.47
N GLN A 124 -3.67 -13.33 -16.23
CA GLN A 124 -3.99 -12.32 -17.25
C GLN A 124 -2.99 -11.16 -17.26
N ARG A 125 -2.08 -11.10 -16.29
CA ARG A 125 -1.08 -10.04 -16.21
C ARG A 125 0.03 -10.31 -17.21
N GLU A 126 0.59 -9.23 -17.74
CA GLU A 126 1.76 -9.30 -18.61
C GLU A 126 2.94 -9.94 -17.88
N ARG A 127 3.10 -9.63 -16.61
CA ARG A 127 4.14 -10.21 -15.77
C ARG A 127 3.51 -10.97 -14.61
N HIS A 128 3.54 -12.31 -14.72
CA HIS A 128 2.98 -13.18 -13.70
C HIS A 128 3.93 -13.33 -12.51
N VAL A 129 3.40 -13.45 -11.31
CA VAL A 129 4.21 -13.80 -10.13
C VAL A 129 4.13 -15.30 -9.82
N GLY A 130 3.03 -15.95 -10.19
CA GLY A 130 2.85 -17.39 -10.02
C GLY A 130 2.21 -17.77 -8.69
N GLU A 131 1.66 -18.99 -8.66
CA GLU A 131 0.92 -19.51 -7.51
C GLU A 131 1.76 -19.56 -6.24
N GLU A 132 3.02 -19.98 -6.36
CA GLU A 132 3.90 -20.11 -5.20
C GLU A 132 4.10 -18.78 -4.47
N VAL A 133 4.26 -17.70 -5.22
CA VAL A 133 4.40 -16.36 -4.65
C VAL A 133 3.09 -15.92 -4.00
N ILE A 134 1.97 -16.16 -4.68
CA ILE A 134 0.65 -15.82 -4.14
C ILE A 134 0.40 -16.57 -2.83
N ASP A 135 0.71 -17.87 -2.77
CA ASP A 135 0.57 -18.66 -1.55
C ASP A 135 1.40 -18.11 -0.41
N ARG A 136 2.62 -17.65 -0.70
CA ARG A 136 3.47 -17.04 0.32
C ARG A 136 2.82 -15.80 0.93
N PHE A 137 2.24 -14.94 0.11
CA PHE A 137 1.58 -13.73 0.59
C PHE A 137 0.32 -14.07 1.39
N ILE A 138 -0.47 -15.03 0.92
CA ILE A 138 -1.66 -15.48 1.65
C ILE A 138 -1.27 -16.03 3.02
N GLY A 139 -0.21 -16.84 3.07
CA GLY A 139 0.27 -17.44 4.32
C GLY A 139 0.79 -16.41 5.33
N LYS A 140 1.29 -15.28 4.86
CA LYS A 140 1.78 -14.20 5.73
C LYS A 140 0.71 -13.18 6.09
N TYR A 141 -0.43 -13.22 5.44
CA TYR A 141 -1.44 -12.19 5.61
C TYR A 141 -2.00 -12.19 7.04
N ALA A 142 -2.01 -11.01 7.64
CA ALA A 142 -2.72 -10.75 8.88
C ALA A 142 -3.60 -9.53 8.63
N ARG A 143 -4.91 -9.70 8.80
CA ARG A 143 -5.86 -8.60 8.61
C ARG A 143 -5.49 -7.45 9.52
N PRO A 144 -5.45 -6.21 8.99
CA PRO A 144 -5.24 -5.06 9.87
C PRO A 144 -6.37 -4.94 10.90
N THR A 145 -6.02 -4.44 12.08
CA THR A 145 -6.97 -4.27 13.17
C THR A 145 -6.91 -2.84 13.71
N THR A 146 -7.95 -2.42 14.41
CA THR A 146 -8.03 -1.05 14.93
C THR A 146 -7.12 -0.80 16.13
N ASP A 147 -6.43 -1.83 16.64
CA ASP A 147 -5.37 -1.61 17.62
C ASP A 147 -4.06 -1.17 16.97
N GLU A 148 -3.87 -1.42 15.68
CA GLU A 148 -2.67 -0.94 14.98
C GLU A 148 -2.93 0.32 14.15
N VAL A 149 -4.13 0.49 13.59
CA VAL A 149 -4.50 1.64 12.74
C VAL A 149 -5.78 2.28 13.25
N ASP A 150 -6.10 3.47 12.74
CA ASP A 150 -7.30 4.19 13.18
C ASP A 150 -8.57 3.70 12.48
N LYS A 151 -8.46 3.24 11.25
CA LYS A 151 -9.60 2.75 10.48
C LYS A 151 -9.17 1.60 9.58
N VAL A 152 -10.02 0.57 9.50
CA VAL A 152 -9.82 -0.57 8.58
C VAL A 152 -10.96 -0.60 7.57
N VAL A 153 -10.60 -0.67 6.29
CA VAL A 153 -11.55 -0.83 5.20
C VAL A 153 -11.24 -2.16 4.52
N LEU A 154 -12.23 -3.02 4.39
CA LEU A 154 -12.09 -4.31 3.70
C LEU A 154 -12.71 -4.23 2.32
N LYS A 155 -11.98 -4.71 1.32
CA LYS A 155 -12.42 -4.74 -0.09
C LYS A 155 -12.62 -6.17 -0.58
#